data_9924d7959785bbbc74c608475a10fb32
#
_entry.id   9924d7959785bbbc74c608475a10fb32
#
_cell.length_a   1.000
_cell.length_b   1.000
_cell.length_c   1.000
_cell.angle_alpha   90.00
_cell.angle_beta   90.00
_cell.angle_gamma   90.00
#
_symmetry.space_group_name_H-M   'P 1'
#
loop_
_entity.id
_entity.type
_entity.pdbx_description
1 polymer ?
#
loop_
_entity_poly.entity_id
_entity_poly.type
_entity_poly.pdbx_seq_one_letter_code
_entity_poly.pdbx_strand_id
1 'polypeptide(L)'
;EIRRAEVIVYDDLIDEHLLKFAPESCELIYAGKRSGRHSKAQEEINELLVEKALEGRYIVRLKGGDPYVFGRGGEEALALKEHGIPVHEVPGVTSGIGLCGMAGIPVTHRGASRGFHVITGHTADNLSPEVEEIRWKSYAKLDETFVFLMGLKSIDMITGKLMRYGKPEDTAVAVIHGNNSDGTYVKLVGTLSDIAEKVK
;
A
#
# COMPACT_ATOMS: atom_id res chain seq x y z
N GLU A 1 20.51 -3.43 -5.32
CA GLU A 1 20.36 -4.58 -4.43
C GLU A 1 19.96 -5.85 -5.24
N ILE A 2 18.98 -5.82 -6.14
CA ILE A 2 18.53 -7.00 -6.92
C ILE A 2 19.70 -7.74 -7.60
N ARG A 3 20.64 -7.00 -8.20
CA ARG A 3 21.81 -7.59 -8.88
C ARG A 3 22.82 -8.29 -7.96
N ARG A 4 22.70 -8.12 -6.66
CA ARG A 4 23.56 -8.74 -5.65
C ARG A 4 22.84 -9.85 -4.88
N ALA A 5 21.53 -9.99 -5.10
CA ALA A 5 20.72 -10.92 -4.35
C ALA A 5 21.10 -12.38 -4.64
N GLU A 6 21.22 -13.16 -3.59
CA GLU A 6 21.31 -14.61 -3.64
C GLU A 6 19.95 -15.26 -3.47
N VAL A 7 19.04 -14.53 -2.79
CA VAL A 7 17.62 -14.89 -2.66
C VAL A 7 16.78 -13.65 -2.86
N ILE A 8 15.71 -13.74 -3.65
CA ILE A 8 14.68 -12.71 -3.76
C ILE A 8 13.34 -13.32 -3.32
N VAL A 9 12.75 -12.74 -2.28
CA VAL A 9 11.38 -13.06 -1.83
C VAL A 9 10.45 -11.96 -2.33
N TYR A 10 9.44 -12.30 -3.12
CA TYR A 10 8.57 -11.33 -3.81
C TYR A 10 7.09 -11.74 -3.84
N ASP A 11 6.20 -10.82 -4.17
CA ASP A 11 4.75 -11.01 -4.26
C ASP A 11 4.15 -10.42 -5.56
N ASP A 12 2.81 -10.46 -5.71
CA ASP A 12 2.10 -10.00 -6.91
C ASP A 12 2.14 -8.48 -7.15
N LEU A 13 2.59 -7.69 -6.18
CA LEU A 13 2.56 -6.23 -6.28
C LEU A 13 3.81 -5.63 -6.93
N ILE A 14 4.77 -6.46 -7.30
CA ILE A 14 5.97 -6.03 -8.00
C ILE A 14 5.80 -6.10 -9.52
N ASP A 15 6.61 -5.35 -10.24
CA ASP A 15 6.81 -5.60 -11.68
C ASP A 15 7.80 -6.77 -11.84
N GLU A 16 7.32 -7.90 -12.37
CA GLU A 16 8.15 -9.10 -12.58
C GLU A 16 9.35 -8.85 -13.52
N HIS A 17 9.32 -7.77 -14.34
CA HIS A 17 10.48 -7.39 -15.13
C HIS A 17 11.71 -7.06 -14.28
N LEU A 18 11.53 -6.66 -13.02
CA LEU A 18 12.62 -6.41 -12.09
C LEU A 18 13.43 -7.68 -11.79
N LEU A 19 12.79 -8.85 -11.81
CA LEU A 19 13.45 -10.13 -11.56
C LEU A 19 14.50 -10.48 -12.62
N LYS A 20 14.40 -9.91 -13.83
CA LYS A 20 15.40 -10.08 -14.89
C LYS A 20 16.78 -9.49 -14.55
N PHE A 21 16.85 -8.62 -13.55
CA PHE A 21 18.10 -8.04 -13.07
C PHE A 21 18.79 -8.89 -12.00
N ALA A 22 18.15 -9.96 -11.53
CA ALA A 22 18.76 -10.90 -10.59
C ALA A 22 19.84 -11.75 -11.27
N PRO A 23 20.87 -12.19 -10.54
CA PRO A 23 21.82 -13.18 -11.03
C PRO A 23 21.12 -14.49 -11.43
N GLU A 24 21.65 -15.22 -12.42
CA GLU A 24 21.10 -16.53 -12.83
C GLU A 24 21.08 -17.54 -11.67
N SER A 25 22.01 -17.44 -10.75
CA SER A 25 22.10 -18.28 -9.54
C SER A 25 21.18 -17.86 -8.42
N CYS A 26 20.45 -16.74 -8.57
CA CYS A 26 19.56 -16.21 -7.52
C CYS A 26 18.34 -17.10 -7.34
N GLU A 27 18.06 -17.50 -6.12
CA GLU A 27 16.84 -18.22 -5.75
C GLU A 27 15.66 -17.25 -5.71
N LEU A 28 14.63 -17.50 -6.51
CA LEU A 28 13.42 -16.67 -6.56
C LEU A 28 12.31 -17.37 -5.79
N ILE A 29 11.85 -16.76 -4.70
CA ILE A 29 10.81 -17.31 -3.82
C ILE A 29 9.57 -16.42 -3.89
N TYR A 30 8.50 -16.97 -4.43
CA TYR A 30 7.21 -16.30 -4.48
C TYR A 30 6.46 -16.45 -3.16
N ALA A 31 6.07 -15.34 -2.54
CA ALA A 31 5.36 -15.27 -1.25
C ALA A 31 3.93 -14.67 -1.36
N GLY A 32 3.45 -14.39 -2.57
CA GLY A 32 2.13 -13.78 -2.81
C GLY A 32 0.96 -14.79 -2.84
N LYS A 33 -0.23 -14.27 -3.15
CA LYS A 33 -1.49 -15.03 -3.25
C LYS A 33 -1.72 -15.48 -4.68
N ARG A 34 -1.44 -16.74 -5.03
CA ARG A 34 -1.91 -17.30 -6.30
C ARG A 34 -3.27 -17.98 -6.12
N SER A 35 -4.15 -17.87 -7.13
CA SER A 35 -5.43 -18.60 -7.18
C SER A 35 -5.21 -20.08 -6.88
N GLY A 36 -5.86 -20.59 -5.83
CA GLY A 36 -5.80 -21.99 -5.43
C GLY A 36 -4.68 -22.37 -4.45
N ARG A 37 -3.82 -21.41 -4.02
CA ARG A 37 -2.88 -21.61 -2.92
C ARG A 37 -3.15 -20.59 -1.83
N HIS A 38 -3.12 -21.03 -0.56
CA HIS A 38 -3.15 -20.11 0.57
C HIS A 38 -1.95 -19.16 0.47
N SER A 39 -2.20 -17.83 0.66
CA SER A 39 -1.08 -16.91 0.86
C SER A 39 -0.32 -17.36 2.09
N LYS A 40 1.01 -17.28 2.05
CA LYS A 40 1.77 -17.40 3.29
C LYS A 40 1.27 -16.37 4.29
N ALA A 41 1.02 -16.80 5.51
CA ALA A 41 0.79 -15.87 6.61
C ALA A 41 2.03 -14.97 6.76
N GLN A 42 1.88 -13.78 7.34
CA GLN A 42 3.03 -12.89 7.51
C GLN A 42 4.12 -13.54 8.37
N GLU A 43 3.71 -14.33 9.34
CA GLU A 43 4.60 -15.11 10.19
C GLU A 43 5.46 -16.07 9.38
N GLU A 44 4.88 -16.79 8.42
CA GLU A 44 5.62 -17.70 7.52
C GLU A 44 6.61 -16.96 6.62
N ILE A 45 6.28 -15.72 6.22
CA ILE A 45 7.20 -14.87 5.45
C ILE A 45 8.35 -14.41 6.34
N ASN A 46 8.05 -14.00 7.56
CA ASN A 46 9.06 -13.58 8.52
C ASN A 46 10.03 -14.73 8.85
N GLU A 47 9.50 -15.92 9.12
CA GLU A 47 10.28 -17.14 9.36
C GLU A 47 11.18 -17.49 8.16
N LEU A 48 10.64 -17.43 6.96
CA LEU A 48 11.39 -17.68 5.73
C LEU A 48 12.56 -16.69 5.57
N LEU A 49 12.32 -15.41 5.82
CA LEU A 49 13.37 -14.39 5.71
C LEU A 49 14.48 -14.63 6.74
N VAL A 50 14.11 -14.97 7.98
CA VAL A 50 15.05 -15.31 9.05
C VAL A 50 15.85 -16.56 8.70
N GLU A 51 15.17 -17.64 8.26
CA GLU A 51 15.83 -18.89 7.85
C GLU A 51 16.90 -18.64 6.80
N LYS A 52 16.53 -17.98 5.71
CA LYS A 52 17.43 -17.68 4.60
C LYS A 52 18.60 -16.77 5.00
N ALA A 53 18.38 -15.83 5.91
CA ALA A 53 19.42 -14.96 6.41
C ALA A 53 20.42 -15.70 7.33
N LEU A 54 19.94 -16.64 8.14
CA LEU A 54 20.80 -17.47 9.00
C LEU A 54 21.66 -18.46 8.18
N GLU A 55 21.27 -18.78 6.94
CA GLU A 55 22.14 -19.47 5.98
C GLU A 55 23.34 -18.62 5.51
N GLY A 56 23.41 -17.34 5.92
CA GLY A 56 24.45 -16.39 5.51
C GLY A 56 24.23 -15.78 4.11
N ARG A 57 23.02 -15.93 3.55
CA ARG A 57 22.67 -15.48 2.21
C ARG A 57 22.31 -14.00 2.18
N TYR A 58 22.61 -13.35 1.04
CA TYR A 58 22.17 -11.97 0.77
C TYR A 58 20.74 -11.95 0.22
N ILE A 59 19.81 -11.52 1.05
CA ILE A 59 18.37 -11.57 0.73
C ILE A 59 17.86 -10.20 0.33
N VAL A 60 17.03 -10.17 -0.71
CA VAL A 60 16.22 -9.04 -1.08
C VAL A 60 14.74 -9.40 -0.92
N ARG A 61 14.05 -8.75 0.00
CA ARG A 61 12.59 -8.77 0.04
C ARG A 61 12.08 -7.68 -0.91
N LEU A 62 11.65 -8.09 -2.11
CA LEU A 62 11.16 -7.18 -3.14
C LEU A 62 9.66 -6.91 -2.96
N LYS A 63 9.30 -5.63 -2.83
CA LYS A 63 7.93 -5.18 -2.54
C LYS A 63 7.50 -4.09 -3.51
N GLY A 64 6.20 -4.03 -3.80
CA GLY A 64 5.62 -2.94 -4.58
C GLY A 64 5.45 -1.67 -3.73
N GLY A 65 5.70 -0.51 -4.32
CA GLY A 65 5.58 0.78 -3.63
C GLY A 65 6.69 1.02 -2.62
N ASP A 66 6.36 1.60 -1.47
CA ASP A 66 7.27 1.79 -0.35
C ASP A 66 7.04 0.68 0.67
N PRO A 67 8.09 -0.07 1.09
CA PRO A 67 7.95 -1.20 2.00
C PRO A 67 7.34 -0.86 3.35
N TYR A 68 7.51 0.37 3.84
CA TYR A 68 7.01 0.82 5.14
C TYR A 68 5.63 1.51 5.07
N VAL A 69 5.10 1.74 3.87
CA VAL A 69 3.76 2.32 3.70
C VAL A 69 2.75 1.22 3.37
N PHE A 70 2.07 0.70 4.39
CA PHE A 70 1.10 -0.42 4.32
C PHE A 70 1.66 -1.70 3.68
N GLY A 71 2.99 -1.81 3.59
CA GLY A 71 3.68 -2.96 3.03
C GLY A 71 4.13 -4.00 4.06
N ARG A 72 3.88 -3.78 5.35
CA ARG A 72 4.31 -4.65 6.47
C ARG A 72 5.83 -4.85 6.57
N GLY A 73 6.63 -4.07 5.85
CA GLY A 73 8.10 -4.15 5.90
C GLY A 73 8.68 -3.90 7.30
N GLY A 74 7.99 -3.11 8.13
CA GLY A 74 8.38 -2.91 9.53
C GLY A 74 8.27 -4.19 10.36
N GLU A 75 7.27 -5.03 10.13
CA GLU A 75 7.11 -6.32 10.81
C GLU A 75 8.21 -7.31 10.38
N GLU A 76 8.51 -7.35 9.08
CA GLU A 76 9.59 -8.14 8.51
C GLU A 76 10.97 -7.72 9.09
N ALA A 77 11.21 -6.40 9.17
CA ALA A 77 12.44 -5.84 9.72
C ALA A 77 12.61 -6.14 11.22
N LEU A 78 11.52 -6.07 12.01
CA LEU A 78 11.54 -6.38 13.43
C LEU A 78 11.86 -7.86 13.67
N ALA A 79 11.23 -8.77 12.93
CA ALA A 79 11.49 -10.21 13.04
C ALA A 79 12.98 -10.54 12.75
N LEU A 80 13.57 -9.94 11.73
CA LEU A 80 14.99 -10.12 11.42
C LEU A 80 15.89 -9.55 12.52
N LYS A 81 15.56 -8.37 13.04
CA LYS A 81 16.30 -7.70 14.11
C LYS A 81 16.32 -8.51 15.41
N GLU A 82 15.22 -9.19 15.77
CA GLU A 82 15.13 -10.07 16.93
C GLU A 82 16.16 -11.22 16.86
N HIS A 83 16.56 -11.62 15.65
CA HIS A 83 17.59 -12.63 15.40
C HIS A 83 18.97 -12.04 15.15
N GLY A 84 19.19 -10.73 15.40
CA GLY A 84 20.47 -10.06 15.20
C GLY A 84 20.85 -9.86 13.73
N ILE A 85 19.92 -10.01 12.80
CA ILE A 85 20.15 -9.89 11.36
C ILE A 85 20.04 -8.42 10.95
N PRO A 86 21.06 -7.83 10.31
CA PRO A 86 21.00 -6.45 9.85
C PRO A 86 20.03 -6.30 8.67
N VAL A 87 19.21 -5.24 8.70
CA VAL A 87 18.26 -4.91 7.64
C VAL A 87 18.60 -3.53 7.08
N HIS A 88 18.61 -3.42 5.77
CA HIS A 88 18.73 -2.16 5.05
C HIS A 88 17.49 -1.91 4.21
N GLU A 89 16.81 -0.80 4.49
CA GLU A 89 15.64 -0.35 3.74
C GLU A 89 16.05 0.43 2.50
N VAL A 90 15.44 0.12 1.38
CA VAL A 90 15.51 0.92 0.15
C VAL A 90 14.14 1.55 -0.07
N PRO A 91 13.98 2.85 0.19
CA PRO A 91 12.70 3.54 0.03
C PRO A 91 12.15 3.43 -1.39
N GLY A 92 10.84 3.32 -1.49
CA GLY A 92 10.13 3.30 -2.76
C GLY A 92 9.10 4.42 -2.86
N VAL A 93 8.44 4.51 -4.00
CA VAL A 93 7.36 5.47 -4.23
C VAL A 93 6.03 4.79 -3.95
N THR A 94 5.40 5.15 -2.82
CA THR A 94 4.06 4.65 -2.50
C THR A 94 3.03 5.08 -3.56
N SER A 95 2.10 4.19 -3.90
CA SER A 95 0.99 4.49 -4.80
C SER A 95 0.14 5.68 -4.33
N GLY A 96 0.09 5.93 -3.02
CA GLY A 96 -0.59 7.07 -2.45
C GLY A 96 -0.07 8.43 -2.94
N ILE A 97 1.16 8.48 -3.43
CA ILE A 97 1.75 9.67 -4.06
C ILE A 97 1.97 9.42 -5.55
N GLY A 98 2.56 8.28 -5.90
CA GLY A 98 2.97 7.98 -7.27
C GLY A 98 1.81 7.92 -8.25
N LEU A 99 0.75 7.15 -7.96
CA LEU A 99 -0.42 7.07 -8.82
C LEU A 99 -1.19 8.39 -8.92
N CYS A 100 -1.28 9.14 -7.82
CA CYS A 100 -1.88 10.46 -7.83
C CYS A 100 -1.13 11.40 -8.79
N GLY A 101 0.19 11.43 -8.71
CA GLY A 101 1.04 12.22 -9.60
C GLY A 101 0.92 11.82 -11.07
N MET A 102 0.96 10.51 -11.37
CA MET A 102 0.77 9.98 -12.73
C MET A 102 -0.60 10.36 -13.31
N ALA A 103 -1.63 10.37 -12.46
CA ALA A 103 -2.99 10.76 -12.85
C ALA A 103 -3.19 12.28 -12.97
N GLY A 104 -2.14 13.09 -12.74
CA GLY A 104 -2.20 14.56 -12.79
C GLY A 104 -2.92 15.17 -11.59
N ILE A 105 -2.98 14.45 -10.45
CA ILE A 105 -3.63 14.91 -9.22
C ILE A 105 -2.56 15.13 -8.15
N PRO A 106 -2.15 16.39 -7.88
CA PRO A 106 -1.24 16.69 -6.80
C PRO A 106 -1.91 16.46 -5.44
N VAL A 107 -1.25 15.72 -4.53
CA VAL A 107 -1.78 15.48 -3.18
C VAL A 107 -1.72 16.72 -2.29
N THR A 108 -0.90 17.70 -2.64
CA THR A 108 -0.88 19.03 -2.01
C THR A 108 -0.89 20.11 -3.08
N HIS A 109 -1.58 21.23 -2.82
CA HIS A 109 -1.61 22.37 -3.73
C HIS A 109 -1.78 23.67 -2.93
N ARG A 110 -0.95 24.69 -3.25
CA ARG A 110 -1.06 26.00 -2.59
C ARG A 110 -2.45 26.59 -2.85
N GLY A 111 -3.15 26.94 -1.78
CA GLY A 111 -4.49 27.51 -1.82
C GLY A 111 -5.63 26.50 -1.87
N ALA A 112 -5.34 25.18 -2.02
CA ALA A 112 -6.35 24.13 -2.00
C ALA A 112 -6.14 23.13 -0.85
N SER A 113 -4.93 22.60 -0.69
CA SER A 113 -4.64 21.63 0.38
C SER A 113 -3.21 21.80 0.86
N ARG A 114 -3.04 22.06 2.16
CA ARG A 114 -1.73 22.27 2.79
C ARG A 114 -1.10 20.98 3.32
N GLY A 115 -1.91 19.93 3.47
CA GLY A 115 -1.50 18.65 3.98
C GLY A 115 -2.22 17.52 3.27
N PHE A 116 -1.73 16.30 3.46
CA PHE A 116 -2.43 15.12 2.98
C PHE A 116 -2.27 13.97 3.96
N HIS A 117 -3.27 13.12 4.01
CA HIS A 117 -3.33 11.91 4.83
C HIS A 117 -3.36 10.69 3.95
N VAL A 118 -2.50 9.71 4.22
CA VAL A 118 -2.55 8.40 3.56
C VAL A 118 -3.10 7.40 4.58
N ILE A 119 -4.22 6.80 4.26
CA ILE A 119 -5.01 5.97 5.17
C ILE A 119 -5.32 4.65 4.49
N THR A 120 -5.31 3.55 5.24
CA THR A 120 -5.83 2.29 4.72
C THR A 120 -7.35 2.30 4.70
N GLY A 121 -7.94 1.92 3.57
CA GLY A 121 -9.38 1.66 3.47
C GLY A 121 -9.79 0.30 4.03
N HIS A 122 -8.84 -0.51 4.46
CA HIS A 122 -9.13 -1.73 5.20
C HIS A 122 -9.50 -1.37 6.63
N THR A 123 -10.68 -1.79 7.03
CA THR A 123 -11.15 -1.74 8.41
C THR A 123 -10.64 -3.00 9.12
N ALA A 124 -9.37 -3.07 9.41
CA ALA A 124 -8.87 -4.09 10.31
C ALA A 124 -8.83 -3.49 11.71
N ASP A 125 -9.82 -3.81 12.52
CA ASP A 125 -10.04 -3.70 13.45
C ASP A 125 -10.17 -3.82 14.82
N ASN A 126 -9.42 -3.38 15.58
CA ASN A 126 -9.36 -3.41 17.05
C ASN A 126 -9.66 -2.03 17.69
N LEU A 127 -10.24 -1.13 16.93
CA LEU A 127 -10.67 0.17 17.47
C LEU A 127 -12.07 0.06 18.03
N SER A 128 -12.29 0.63 19.24
CA SER A 128 -13.65 0.72 19.73
C SER A 128 -14.50 1.62 18.81
N PRO A 129 -15.82 1.38 18.73
CA PRO A 129 -16.72 2.20 17.92
C PRO A 129 -16.60 3.70 18.21
N GLU A 130 -16.36 4.07 19.48
CA GLU A 130 -16.19 5.47 19.90
C GLU A 130 -14.93 6.09 19.31
N VAL A 131 -13.80 5.37 19.32
CA VAL A 131 -12.53 5.85 18.75
C VAL A 131 -12.66 5.98 17.23
N GLU A 132 -13.31 5.03 16.59
CA GLU A 132 -13.58 5.07 15.15
C GLU A 132 -14.45 6.30 14.78
N GLU A 133 -15.50 6.55 15.54
CA GLU A 133 -16.36 7.71 15.35
C GLU A 133 -15.60 9.03 15.48
N ILE A 134 -14.74 9.16 16.49
CA ILE A 134 -13.89 10.36 16.68
C ILE A 134 -12.97 10.57 15.47
N ARG A 135 -12.38 9.50 14.93
CA ARG A 135 -11.53 9.59 13.75
C ARG A 135 -12.28 10.11 12.53
N TRP A 136 -13.45 9.55 12.21
CA TRP A 136 -14.26 9.99 11.08
C TRP A 136 -14.75 11.42 11.22
N LYS A 137 -15.15 11.84 12.43
CA LYS A 137 -15.49 13.23 12.74
C LYS A 137 -14.31 14.18 12.49
N SER A 138 -13.11 13.74 12.84
CA SER A 138 -11.89 14.51 12.62
C SER A 138 -11.58 14.63 11.12
N TYR A 139 -11.60 13.52 10.38
CA TYR A 139 -11.37 13.53 8.94
C TYR A 139 -12.36 14.42 8.18
N ALA A 140 -13.62 14.37 8.53
CA ALA A 140 -14.64 15.19 7.86
C ALA A 140 -14.41 16.69 8.04
N LYS A 141 -13.79 17.13 9.14
CA LYS A 141 -13.53 18.53 9.45
C LYS A 141 -12.22 19.10 8.85
N LEU A 142 -11.27 18.22 8.52
CA LEU A 142 -10.00 18.66 7.96
C LEU A 142 -10.16 19.07 6.50
N ASP A 143 -9.64 20.26 6.16
CA ASP A 143 -9.59 20.75 4.78
C ASP A 143 -8.25 20.38 4.14
N GLU A 144 -8.03 19.05 4.03
CA GLU A 144 -6.81 18.44 3.51
C GLU A 144 -7.15 17.31 2.56
N THR A 145 -6.16 16.86 1.81
CA THR A 145 -6.34 15.74 0.89
C THR A 145 -6.28 14.40 1.63
N PHE A 146 -7.25 13.54 1.40
CA PHE A 146 -7.27 12.17 1.90
C PHE A 146 -7.02 11.18 0.78
N VAL A 147 -6.04 10.31 0.96
CA VAL A 147 -5.73 9.21 0.04
C VAL A 147 -6.01 7.90 0.75
N PHE A 148 -7.06 7.21 0.35
CA PHE A 148 -7.43 5.91 0.90
C PHE A 148 -6.85 4.80 0.02
N LEU A 149 -5.81 4.14 0.50
CA LEU A 149 -5.26 2.94 -0.16
C LEU A 149 -6.12 1.72 0.16
N MET A 150 -6.25 0.80 -0.79
CA MET A 150 -7.10 -0.41 -0.64
C MET A 150 -8.57 -0.10 -0.34
N GLY A 151 -9.04 1.10 -0.69
CA GLY A 151 -10.37 1.61 -0.30
C GLY A 151 -11.53 1.22 -1.20
N LEU A 152 -11.28 0.58 -2.36
CA LEU A 152 -12.33 0.35 -3.36
C LEU A 152 -13.50 -0.48 -2.82
N LYS A 153 -13.23 -1.55 -2.08
CA LYS A 153 -14.29 -2.39 -1.46
C LYS A 153 -15.05 -1.68 -0.34
N SER A 154 -14.46 -0.64 0.22
CA SER A 154 -15.01 0.13 1.35
C SER A 154 -15.51 1.50 0.92
N ILE A 155 -15.62 1.78 -0.37
CA ILE A 155 -15.90 3.12 -0.88
C ILE A 155 -17.25 3.67 -0.41
N ASP A 156 -18.30 2.84 -0.41
CA ASP A 156 -19.62 3.20 0.11
C ASP A 156 -19.56 3.62 1.59
N MET A 157 -18.80 2.88 2.40
CA MET A 157 -18.61 3.17 3.81
C MET A 157 -17.80 4.45 4.01
N ILE A 158 -16.69 4.62 3.28
CA ILE A 158 -15.81 5.79 3.38
C ILE A 158 -16.57 7.07 3.04
N THR A 159 -17.22 7.11 1.88
CA THR A 159 -17.98 8.28 1.42
C THR A 159 -19.15 8.59 2.35
N GLY A 160 -19.90 7.54 2.73
CA GLY A 160 -21.03 7.69 3.66
C GLY A 160 -20.61 8.23 5.03
N LYS A 161 -19.51 7.75 5.60
CA LYS A 161 -19.02 8.27 6.89
C LYS A 161 -18.53 9.71 6.78
N LEU A 162 -17.77 10.07 5.74
CA LEU A 162 -17.31 11.44 5.54
C LEU A 162 -18.49 12.41 5.42
N MET A 163 -19.49 12.12 4.61
CA MET A 163 -20.70 12.93 4.47
C MET A 163 -21.53 12.99 5.76
N ARG A 164 -21.72 11.85 6.44
CA ARG A 164 -22.44 11.77 7.72
C ARG A 164 -21.86 12.71 8.78
N TYR A 165 -20.54 12.88 8.78
CA TYR A 165 -19.85 13.73 9.76
C TYR A 165 -19.53 15.14 9.24
N GLY A 166 -20.11 15.53 8.10
CA GLY A 166 -20.19 16.92 7.65
C GLY A 166 -19.23 17.31 6.55
N LYS A 167 -18.55 16.36 5.90
CA LYS A 167 -17.84 16.68 4.66
C LYS A 167 -18.86 16.98 3.56
N PRO A 168 -18.73 18.08 2.80
CA PRO A 168 -19.66 18.43 1.74
C PRO A 168 -19.79 17.29 0.70
N GLU A 169 -21.03 17.01 0.28
CA GLU A 169 -21.32 15.93 -0.67
C GLU A 169 -20.75 16.17 -2.07
N ASP A 170 -20.50 17.43 -2.43
CA ASP A 170 -19.84 17.88 -3.65
C ASP A 170 -18.31 17.87 -3.58
N THR A 171 -17.72 17.43 -2.45
CA THR A 171 -16.28 17.28 -2.33
C THR A 171 -15.75 16.38 -3.44
N ALA A 172 -14.76 16.90 -4.19
CA ALA A 172 -14.17 16.19 -5.33
C ALA A 172 -13.47 14.88 -4.89
N VAL A 173 -13.72 13.82 -5.63
CA VAL A 173 -13.13 12.49 -5.42
C VAL A 173 -12.57 11.95 -6.73
N ALA A 174 -11.40 11.33 -6.66
CA ALA A 174 -10.87 10.52 -7.75
C ALA A 174 -10.59 9.10 -7.25
N VAL A 175 -10.98 8.11 -8.04
CA VAL A 175 -10.57 6.72 -7.88
C VAL A 175 -9.56 6.41 -8.97
N ILE A 176 -8.37 5.98 -8.56
CA ILE A 176 -7.28 5.65 -9.46
C ILE A 176 -6.92 4.18 -9.23
N HIS A 177 -6.97 3.40 -10.28
CA HIS A 177 -6.58 2.00 -10.24
C HIS A 177 -5.63 1.71 -11.39
N GLY A 178 -4.55 1.07 -11.10
CA GLY A 178 -3.56 0.65 -12.07
C GLY A 178 -2.26 0.30 -11.37
N ASN A 179 -1.65 -0.70 -11.90
CA ASN A 179 -0.28 -1.08 -11.62
C ASN A 179 0.18 -1.94 -12.80
N ASN A 180 -0.14 -1.49 -14.01
CA ASN A 180 0.26 -2.21 -15.20
C ASN A 180 1.73 -1.89 -15.50
N SER A 181 2.48 -2.89 -15.90
CA SER A 181 3.90 -2.75 -16.29
C SER A 181 4.13 -1.76 -17.43
N ASP A 182 3.08 -1.44 -18.17
CA ASP A 182 3.07 -0.43 -19.23
C ASP A 182 2.76 0.99 -18.74
N GLY A 183 2.56 1.17 -17.43
CA GLY A 183 2.23 2.46 -16.80
C GLY A 183 0.78 2.91 -17.03
N THR A 184 -0.10 2.06 -17.55
CA THR A 184 -1.51 2.40 -17.72
C THR A 184 -2.26 2.39 -16.38
N TYR A 185 -3.22 3.29 -16.26
CA TYR A 185 -4.10 3.37 -15.09
C TYR A 185 -5.53 3.77 -15.52
N VAL A 186 -6.50 3.41 -14.68
CA VAL A 186 -7.88 3.88 -14.81
C VAL A 186 -8.11 4.99 -13.80
N LYS A 187 -8.69 6.11 -14.25
CA LYS A 187 -9.09 7.23 -13.41
C LYS A 187 -10.56 7.53 -13.58
N LEU A 188 -11.31 7.48 -12.48
CA LEU A 188 -12.67 7.96 -12.39
C LEU A 188 -12.72 9.20 -11.51
N VAL A 189 -13.47 10.20 -11.91
CA VAL A 189 -13.63 11.44 -11.14
C VAL A 189 -15.10 11.67 -10.85
N GLY A 190 -15.38 12.12 -9.65
CA GLY A 190 -16.72 12.41 -9.17
C GLY A 190 -16.69 13.23 -7.88
N THR A 191 -17.74 13.08 -7.11
CA THR A 191 -17.91 13.69 -5.79
C THR A 191 -18.16 12.61 -4.74
N LEU A 192 -18.17 12.97 -3.47
CA LEU A 192 -18.51 12.02 -2.39
C LEU A 192 -19.89 11.40 -2.60
N SER A 193 -20.85 12.15 -3.18
CA SER A 193 -22.22 11.68 -3.39
C SER A 193 -22.36 10.67 -4.52
N ASP A 194 -21.49 10.69 -5.55
CA ASP A 194 -21.70 9.89 -6.76
C ASP A 194 -20.60 8.86 -7.07
N ILE A 195 -19.42 9.01 -6.47
CA ILE A 195 -18.27 8.18 -6.83
C ILE A 195 -18.46 6.69 -6.55
N ALA A 196 -19.19 6.36 -5.49
CA ALA A 196 -19.45 4.97 -5.11
C ALA A 196 -20.33 4.23 -6.14
N GLU A 197 -21.21 4.93 -6.83
CA GLU A 197 -21.98 4.36 -7.95
C GLU A 197 -21.18 4.27 -9.23
N LYS A 198 -20.32 5.26 -9.48
CA LYS A 198 -19.47 5.30 -10.69
C LYS A 198 -18.45 4.17 -10.77
N VAL A 199 -18.07 3.58 -9.64
CA VAL A 199 -17.08 2.48 -9.60
C VAL A 199 -17.70 1.08 -9.64
N LYS A 200 -19.02 0.97 -9.65
CA LYS A 200 -19.78 -0.29 -9.83
C LYS A 200 -19.87 -0.65 -11.30
#